data_089e32a1a64365163f4706d64b995cfa
#
_entry.id   089e32a1a64365163f4706d64b995cfa
#
_cell.length_a   1.000
_cell.length_b   1.000
_cell.length_c   1.000
_cell.angle_alpha   90.00
_cell.angle_beta   90.00
_cell.angle_gamma   90.00
#
_symmetry.space_group_name_H-M   'P 1'
#
loop_
_entity.id
_entity.type
_entity.pdbx_description
1 polymer ?
#
loop_
_entity_poly.entity_id
_entity_poly.type
_entity_poly.pdbx_seq_one_letter_code
_entity_poly.pdbx_strand_id
1 'polypeptide(L)'
;MAARAEITSSPAPAAATPGAALPLRSGVRLRALVLIRWAAVAGQLFTAAVVHWGLGFTLPVLAVGGAIALSALLNLTVSLGRPASARIDDREATVFLAFDILQLAVLLYLTGGLVNPFVLLLLAPVAIGATILSLASNIALSLLTIASIALLGIFHQPLPWRGPPPDLPEIYRAGVWAGLTLTTLLITLYGWRLAEEARQMADALAAAQAALAREQRLSALGALAAAAAHELGSPLSTIAVITKEMLREVEPDDPLREDVELLVAESDRCRAILARLSVDPTGDVSDAYTLVPLPALIEAAAQSYKRDSIAIVFEAGPVGEGAPATAPIQVRSPEIMQGIGNIVHNAVSFARREILVATRWTSEWSEVEVSDDGPGFSQALLDELGTPFISTRQGEEGHMGLGVFIAKTLLERTGATVIFGNRQAGGGAAVSVRWPNPVFKAT
;
A
#
# COMPACT_ATOMS: atom_id res chain seq x y z
N MET A 1 30.84 -24.56 -49.18
CA MET A 1 29.55 -23.86 -49.11
C MET A 1 28.96 -24.13 -47.75
N ALA A 2 29.17 -23.26 -46.79
CA ALA A 2 28.63 -23.38 -45.44
C ALA A 2 27.70 -22.17 -45.21
N ALA A 3 26.41 -22.44 -45.05
CA ALA A 3 25.38 -21.43 -44.76
C ALA A 3 25.47 -21.01 -43.28
N ARG A 4 25.77 -19.76 -43.05
CA ARG A 4 25.73 -19.08 -41.76
C ARG A 4 24.28 -18.74 -41.45
N ALA A 5 23.70 -19.34 -40.42
CA ALA A 5 22.39 -18.94 -39.88
C ALA A 5 22.59 -17.68 -39.02
N GLU A 6 22.00 -16.57 -39.44
CA GLU A 6 21.86 -15.34 -38.63
C GLU A 6 20.80 -15.59 -37.56
N ILE A 7 21.23 -15.55 -36.31
CA ILE A 7 20.32 -15.53 -35.14
C ILE A 7 19.91 -14.06 -34.95
N THR A 8 18.71 -13.72 -35.36
CA THR A 8 18.07 -12.45 -35.05
C THR A 8 17.73 -12.40 -33.56
N SER A 9 18.44 -11.56 -32.82
CA SER A 9 18.16 -11.26 -31.43
C SER A 9 16.85 -10.45 -31.33
N SER A 10 15.83 -11.09 -30.79
CA SER A 10 14.59 -10.40 -30.36
C SER A 10 14.93 -9.43 -29.21
N PRO A 11 14.44 -8.18 -29.22
CA PRO A 11 14.67 -7.26 -28.10
C PRO A 11 13.97 -7.80 -26.85
N ALA A 12 14.71 -7.85 -25.74
CA ALA A 12 14.21 -8.19 -24.42
C ALA A 12 13.07 -7.22 -24.03
N PRO A 13 11.97 -7.71 -23.40
CA PRO A 13 10.92 -6.84 -22.91
C PRO A 13 11.51 -5.89 -21.85
N ALA A 14 11.28 -4.59 -22.05
CA ALA A 14 11.69 -3.54 -21.12
C ALA A 14 11.24 -3.90 -19.70
N ALA A 15 12.19 -3.93 -18.77
CA ALA A 15 11.94 -4.14 -17.36
C ALA A 15 10.93 -3.09 -16.86
N ALA A 16 9.75 -3.58 -16.46
CA ALA A 16 8.75 -2.76 -15.82
C ALA A 16 9.34 -2.21 -14.52
N THR A 17 9.43 -0.90 -14.40
CA THR A 17 9.83 -0.17 -13.20
C THR A 17 8.96 -0.63 -12.02
N PRO A 18 9.51 -1.25 -10.95
CA PRO A 18 8.75 -1.59 -9.76
C PRO A 18 8.61 -0.32 -8.92
N GLY A 19 7.42 0.27 -8.89
CA GLY A 19 7.18 1.39 -8.00
C GLY A 19 6.09 2.37 -8.37
N ALA A 20 5.59 2.36 -9.61
CA ALA A 20 4.35 3.07 -9.92
C ALA A 20 3.18 2.18 -9.45
N ALA A 21 2.71 2.36 -8.23
CA ALA A 21 1.37 1.97 -7.86
C ALA A 21 0.44 2.64 -8.88
N LEU A 22 -0.01 1.86 -9.88
CA LEU A 22 -1.05 2.31 -10.80
C LEU A 22 -2.19 2.82 -9.91
N PRO A 23 -2.60 4.08 -9.99
CA PRO A 23 -3.75 4.55 -9.26
C PRO A 23 -4.86 3.58 -9.63
N LEU A 24 -5.42 2.89 -8.64
CA LEU A 24 -6.62 2.07 -8.80
C LEU A 24 -7.61 3.00 -9.48
N ARG A 25 -7.79 2.86 -10.80
CA ARG A 25 -8.70 3.68 -11.59
C ARG A 25 -10.08 3.54 -10.95
N SER A 26 -10.42 4.51 -10.12
CA SER A 26 -11.73 4.69 -9.52
C SER A 26 -12.71 5.06 -10.64
N GLY A 27 -13.19 4.05 -11.35
CA GLY A 27 -14.18 4.22 -12.41
C GLY A 27 -15.37 3.30 -12.17
N VAL A 28 -16.57 3.80 -12.43
CA VAL A 28 -17.82 3.03 -12.34
C VAL A 28 -17.82 1.98 -13.45
N ARG A 29 -18.23 0.75 -13.11
CA ARG A 29 -18.38 -0.31 -14.12
C ARG A 29 -19.54 0.04 -15.03
N LEU A 30 -19.25 0.33 -16.30
CA LEU A 30 -20.24 0.66 -17.32
C LEU A 30 -21.37 -0.37 -17.41
N ARG A 31 -21.05 -1.66 -17.27
CA ARG A 31 -22.03 -2.75 -17.32
C ARG A 31 -23.16 -2.61 -16.29
N ALA A 32 -22.85 -2.14 -15.07
CA ALA A 32 -23.87 -1.98 -14.03
C ALA A 32 -24.87 -0.89 -14.40
N LEU A 33 -24.38 0.27 -14.89
CA LEU A 33 -25.25 1.37 -15.35
C LEU A 33 -26.09 0.96 -16.55
N VAL A 34 -25.52 0.28 -17.54
CA VAL A 34 -26.25 -0.22 -18.71
C VAL A 34 -27.38 -1.18 -18.31
N LEU A 35 -27.13 -2.10 -17.37
CA LEU A 35 -28.16 -3.03 -16.88
C LEU A 35 -29.30 -2.31 -16.15
N ILE A 36 -28.97 -1.36 -15.26
CA ILE A 36 -29.98 -0.58 -14.54
C ILE A 36 -30.84 0.24 -15.51
N ARG A 37 -30.24 0.84 -16.55
CA ARG A 37 -30.98 1.59 -17.58
C ARG A 37 -31.88 0.69 -18.42
N TRP A 38 -31.44 -0.52 -18.79
CA TRP A 38 -32.32 -1.47 -19.48
C TRP A 38 -33.51 -1.88 -18.60
N ALA A 39 -33.28 -2.09 -17.29
CA ALA A 39 -34.38 -2.35 -16.34
C ALA A 39 -35.36 -1.15 -16.25
N ALA A 40 -34.84 0.08 -16.23
CA ALA A 40 -35.66 1.28 -16.25
C ALA A 40 -36.48 1.41 -17.52
N VAL A 41 -35.88 1.22 -18.71
CA VAL A 41 -36.59 1.22 -20.01
C VAL A 41 -37.69 0.17 -20.05
N ALA A 42 -37.40 -1.07 -19.61
CA ALA A 42 -38.39 -2.14 -19.56
C ALA A 42 -39.54 -1.80 -18.58
N GLY A 43 -39.23 -1.25 -17.40
CA GLY A 43 -40.23 -0.80 -16.43
C GLY A 43 -41.12 0.33 -16.99
N GLN A 44 -40.53 1.30 -17.69
CA GLN A 44 -41.27 2.43 -18.30
C GLN A 44 -42.20 1.92 -19.41
N LEU A 45 -41.70 1.01 -20.28
CA LEU A 45 -42.52 0.39 -21.33
C LEU A 45 -43.69 -0.42 -20.75
N PHE A 46 -43.38 -1.25 -19.75
CA PHE A 46 -44.40 -2.04 -19.05
C PHE A 46 -45.48 -1.14 -18.42
N THR A 47 -45.05 -0.10 -17.71
CA THR A 47 -45.98 0.86 -17.07
C THR A 47 -46.84 1.58 -18.11
N ALA A 48 -46.24 2.08 -19.19
CA ALA A 48 -46.98 2.74 -20.27
C ALA A 48 -48.00 1.79 -20.92
N ALA A 49 -47.63 0.50 -21.15
CA ALA A 49 -48.50 -0.53 -21.69
C ALA A 49 -49.68 -0.82 -20.76
N VAL A 50 -49.44 -1.02 -19.46
CA VAL A 50 -50.48 -1.26 -18.45
C VAL A 50 -51.44 -0.05 -18.36
N VAL A 51 -50.92 1.16 -18.32
CA VAL A 51 -51.74 2.38 -18.23
C VAL A 51 -52.57 2.61 -19.47
N HIS A 52 -51.99 2.38 -20.67
CA HIS A 52 -52.72 2.62 -21.92
C HIS A 52 -53.72 1.51 -22.26
N TRP A 53 -53.25 0.24 -22.27
CA TRP A 53 -54.09 -0.91 -22.67
C TRP A 53 -54.84 -1.57 -21.51
N GLY A 54 -54.18 -1.68 -20.34
CA GLY A 54 -54.77 -2.33 -19.16
C GLY A 54 -55.81 -1.46 -18.47
N LEU A 55 -55.46 -0.20 -18.18
CA LEU A 55 -56.33 0.75 -17.50
C LEU A 55 -57.12 1.64 -18.47
N GLY A 56 -56.74 1.68 -19.74
CA GLY A 56 -57.42 2.39 -20.83
C GLY A 56 -57.32 3.92 -20.69
N PHE A 57 -56.25 4.45 -20.13
CA PHE A 57 -56.00 5.87 -20.08
C PHE A 57 -55.47 6.43 -21.40
N THR A 58 -55.80 7.65 -21.75
CA THR A 58 -55.39 8.30 -22.99
C THR A 58 -53.99 8.90 -22.88
N LEU A 59 -52.97 8.07 -22.96
CA LEU A 59 -51.57 8.52 -22.97
C LEU A 59 -51.21 9.18 -24.31
N PRO A 60 -50.36 10.20 -24.37
CA PRO A 60 -49.75 10.69 -25.59
C PRO A 60 -48.66 9.69 -26.08
N VAL A 61 -49.09 8.55 -26.63
CA VAL A 61 -48.23 7.37 -26.91
C VAL A 61 -47.00 7.71 -27.73
N LEU A 62 -47.12 8.62 -28.71
CA LEU A 62 -46.00 9.01 -29.58
C LEU A 62 -44.91 9.77 -28.78
N ALA A 63 -45.33 10.70 -27.91
CA ALA A 63 -44.36 11.49 -27.12
C ALA A 63 -43.73 10.63 -26.01
N VAL A 64 -44.52 9.84 -25.30
CA VAL A 64 -44.02 8.91 -24.25
C VAL A 64 -43.16 7.84 -24.86
N GLY A 65 -43.58 7.19 -25.95
CA GLY A 65 -42.80 6.19 -26.66
C GLY A 65 -41.49 6.73 -27.24
N GLY A 66 -41.53 7.96 -27.77
CA GLY A 66 -40.32 8.66 -28.26
C GLY A 66 -39.30 8.93 -27.16
N ALA A 67 -39.76 9.39 -25.98
CA ALA A 67 -38.85 9.60 -24.83
C ALA A 67 -38.22 8.30 -24.34
N ILE A 68 -38.97 7.19 -24.30
CA ILE A 68 -38.44 5.88 -23.89
C ILE A 68 -37.50 5.34 -24.98
N ALA A 69 -37.86 5.48 -26.27
CA ALA A 69 -37.03 5.04 -27.37
C ALA A 69 -35.67 5.77 -27.43
N LEU A 70 -35.65 7.07 -27.12
CA LEU A 70 -34.43 7.84 -27.01
C LEU A 70 -33.50 7.29 -25.92
N SER A 71 -34.04 6.93 -24.76
CA SER A 71 -33.24 6.30 -23.68
C SER A 71 -32.73 4.91 -24.09
N ALA A 72 -33.54 4.12 -24.73
CA ALA A 72 -33.16 2.81 -25.26
C ALA A 72 -32.06 2.92 -26.33
N LEU A 73 -32.18 3.88 -27.25
CA LEU A 73 -31.17 4.14 -28.30
C LEU A 73 -29.85 4.59 -27.72
N LEU A 74 -29.85 5.50 -26.76
CA LEU A 74 -28.64 5.95 -26.05
C LEU A 74 -27.97 4.76 -25.33
N ASN A 75 -28.77 3.93 -24.66
CA ASN A 75 -28.22 2.78 -23.93
C ASN A 75 -27.66 1.71 -24.91
N LEU A 76 -28.29 1.52 -26.06
CA LEU A 76 -27.83 0.64 -27.11
C LEU A 76 -26.50 1.13 -27.72
N THR A 77 -26.39 2.42 -28.06
CA THR A 77 -25.15 3.00 -28.62
C THR A 77 -23.99 2.87 -27.66
N VAL A 78 -24.21 3.13 -26.35
CA VAL A 78 -23.20 2.96 -25.31
C VAL A 78 -22.80 1.49 -25.14
N SER A 79 -23.78 0.58 -25.18
CA SER A 79 -23.54 -0.87 -25.02
C SER A 79 -22.78 -1.48 -26.19
N LEU A 80 -23.01 -1.00 -27.43
CA LEU A 80 -22.33 -1.50 -28.64
C LEU A 80 -20.96 -0.83 -28.85
N GLY A 81 -20.83 0.43 -28.45
CA GLY A 81 -19.61 1.23 -28.69
C GLY A 81 -18.47 0.97 -27.70
N ARG A 82 -18.72 0.30 -26.56
CA ARG A 82 -17.72 0.11 -25.50
C ARG A 82 -17.74 -1.32 -24.94
N PRO A 83 -16.57 -1.90 -24.62
CA PRO A 83 -16.50 -3.23 -24.00
C PRO A 83 -17.16 -3.24 -22.62
N ALA A 84 -17.78 -4.36 -22.27
CA ALA A 84 -18.49 -4.52 -20.98
C ALA A 84 -17.59 -4.35 -19.74
N SER A 85 -16.26 -4.47 -19.89
CA SER A 85 -15.25 -4.23 -18.86
C SER A 85 -14.82 -2.76 -18.74
N ALA A 86 -15.34 -1.87 -19.62
CA ALA A 86 -14.99 -0.47 -19.59
C ALA A 86 -15.41 0.18 -18.26
N ARG A 87 -14.54 1.05 -17.75
CA ARG A 87 -14.85 1.95 -16.63
C ARG A 87 -15.06 3.33 -17.18
N ILE A 88 -16.04 4.04 -16.66
CA ILE A 88 -16.35 5.41 -17.04
C ILE A 88 -15.93 6.35 -15.91
N ASP A 89 -15.54 7.55 -16.31
CA ASP A 89 -15.16 8.60 -15.38
C ASP A 89 -16.38 9.16 -14.65
N ASP A 90 -16.14 9.84 -13.53
CA ASP A 90 -17.15 10.49 -12.72
C ASP A 90 -18.03 11.46 -13.56
N ARG A 91 -17.40 12.25 -14.44
CA ARG A 91 -18.12 13.19 -15.33
C ARG A 91 -19.03 12.50 -16.33
N GLU A 92 -18.55 11.42 -16.97
CA GLU A 92 -19.38 10.64 -17.92
C GLU A 92 -20.58 9.99 -17.20
N ALA A 93 -20.35 9.40 -16.02
CA ALA A 93 -21.42 8.81 -15.23
C ALA A 93 -22.45 9.88 -14.79
N THR A 94 -21.99 11.08 -14.43
CA THR A 94 -22.84 12.22 -14.10
C THR A 94 -23.72 12.63 -15.28
N VAL A 95 -23.16 12.72 -16.48
CA VAL A 95 -23.92 13.06 -17.69
C VAL A 95 -24.99 12.00 -18.00
N PHE A 96 -24.68 10.72 -17.84
CA PHE A 96 -25.65 9.64 -18.03
C PHE A 96 -26.80 9.73 -17.02
N LEU A 97 -26.52 9.94 -15.75
CA LEU A 97 -27.57 10.06 -14.72
C LEU A 97 -28.36 11.36 -14.85
N ALA A 98 -27.71 12.46 -15.28
CA ALA A 98 -28.42 13.70 -15.60
C ALA A 98 -29.40 13.53 -16.77
N PHE A 99 -29.00 12.80 -17.82
CA PHE A 99 -29.90 12.43 -18.90
C PHE A 99 -31.10 11.61 -18.39
N ASP A 100 -30.87 10.65 -17.48
CA ASP A 100 -31.96 9.84 -16.91
C ASP A 100 -32.95 10.69 -16.09
N ILE A 101 -32.46 11.68 -15.32
CA ILE A 101 -33.31 12.63 -14.61
C ILE A 101 -34.16 13.46 -15.59
N LEU A 102 -33.53 14.02 -16.63
CA LEU A 102 -34.23 14.84 -17.62
C LEU A 102 -35.24 14.02 -18.43
N GLN A 103 -34.90 12.80 -18.83
CA GLN A 103 -35.80 11.89 -19.53
C GLN A 103 -37.01 11.52 -18.67
N LEU A 104 -36.83 11.21 -17.38
CA LEU A 104 -37.92 10.97 -16.44
C LEU A 104 -38.75 12.24 -16.21
N ALA A 105 -38.12 13.41 -16.11
CA ALA A 105 -38.84 14.69 -15.98
C ALA A 105 -39.72 14.95 -17.21
N VAL A 106 -39.27 14.68 -18.43
CA VAL A 106 -40.08 14.79 -19.65
C VAL A 106 -41.25 13.80 -19.62
N LEU A 107 -41.06 12.55 -19.22
CA LEU A 107 -42.14 11.59 -19.07
C LEU A 107 -43.19 12.06 -18.07
N LEU A 108 -42.76 12.57 -16.91
CA LEU A 108 -43.65 13.11 -15.88
C LEU A 108 -44.37 14.38 -16.33
N TYR A 109 -43.66 15.26 -17.05
CA TYR A 109 -44.30 16.45 -17.66
C TYR A 109 -45.47 16.07 -18.55
N LEU A 110 -45.34 15.03 -19.40
CA LEU A 110 -46.36 14.53 -20.31
C LEU A 110 -47.52 13.79 -19.61
N THR A 111 -47.32 13.40 -18.34
CA THR A 111 -48.23 12.46 -17.67
C THR A 111 -48.69 12.91 -16.30
N GLY A 112 -48.70 14.24 -15.99
CA GLY A 112 -49.33 14.79 -14.80
C GLY A 112 -48.42 15.40 -13.76
N GLY A 113 -47.13 15.57 -14.04
CA GLY A 113 -46.19 16.27 -13.15
C GLY A 113 -46.10 15.65 -11.76
N LEU A 114 -46.26 16.48 -10.70
CA LEU A 114 -46.22 16.04 -9.31
C LEU A 114 -47.45 15.23 -8.88
N VAL A 115 -48.53 15.24 -9.67
CA VAL A 115 -49.72 14.44 -9.40
C VAL A 115 -49.52 12.97 -9.84
N ASN A 116 -48.53 12.73 -10.71
CA ASN A 116 -48.21 11.39 -11.18
C ASN A 116 -47.52 10.59 -10.03
N PRO A 117 -48.05 9.41 -9.64
CA PRO A 117 -47.47 8.60 -8.56
C PRO A 117 -46.04 8.14 -8.84
N PHE A 118 -45.64 8.11 -10.11
CA PHE A 118 -44.25 7.71 -10.50
C PHE A 118 -43.23 8.82 -10.33
N VAL A 119 -43.59 10.00 -9.80
CA VAL A 119 -42.68 11.12 -9.51
C VAL A 119 -41.54 10.68 -8.55
N LEU A 120 -41.78 9.70 -7.68
CA LEU A 120 -40.78 9.09 -6.79
C LEU A 120 -39.61 8.50 -7.55
N LEU A 121 -39.77 8.10 -8.80
CA LEU A 121 -38.67 7.52 -9.62
C LEU A 121 -37.58 8.55 -9.93
N LEU A 122 -37.82 9.83 -9.82
CA LEU A 122 -36.78 10.87 -9.92
C LEU A 122 -35.71 10.75 -8.85
N LEU A 123 -35.99 10.09 -7.74
CA LEU A 123 -35.01 9.86 -6.67
C LEU A 123 -34.01 8.74 -7.03
N ALA A 124 -34.34 7.83 -7.96
CA ALA A 124 -33.50 6.67 -8.28
C ALA A 124 -32.12 7.06 -8.86
N PRO A 125 -31.99 7.96 -9.86
CA PRO A 125 -30.68 8.39 -10.36
C PRO A 125 -29.83 9.07 -9.28
N VAL A 126 -30.46 9.83 -8.35
CA VAL A 126 -29.75 10.48 -7.23
C VAL A 126 -29.23 9.44 -6.26
N ALA A 127 -30.04 8.44 -5.92
CA ALA A 127 -29.62 7.36 -5.02
C ALA A 127 -28.45 6.55 -5.62
N ILE A 128 -28.50 6.27 -6.94
CA ILE A 128 -27.39 5.64 -7.65
C ILE A 128 -26.14 6.54 -7.61
N GLY A 129 -26.30 7.82 -7.96
CA GLY A 129 -25.22 8.82 -7.94
C GLY A 129 -24.54 8.93 -6.57
N ALA A 130 -25.33 8.91 -5.49
CA ALA A 130 -24.81 9.01 -4.11
C ALA A 130 -23.83 7.88 -3.76
N THR A 131 -23.96 6.71 -4.37
CA THR A 131 -23.09 5.54 -4.10
C THR A 131 -21.83 5.50 -4.96
N ILE A 132 -21.86 6.12 -6.17
CA ILE A 132 -20.81 5.90 -7.18
C ILE A 132 -20.05 7.17 -7.58
N LEU A 133 -20.64 8.36 -7.39
CA LEU A 133 -20.09 9.63 -7.84
C LEU A 133 -19.36 10.39 -6.74
N SER A 134 -18.55 11.37 -7.17
CA SER A 134 -17.97 12.37 -6.29
C SER A 134 -19.04 13.24 -5.64
N LEU A 135 -18.71 13.89 -4.52
CA LEU A 135 -19.62 14.80 -3.83
C LEU A 135 -20.10 15.93 -4.75
N ALA A 136 -19.21 16.53 -5.53
CA ALA A 136 -19.54 17.62 -6.45
C ALA A 136 -20.55 17.18 -7.53
N SER A 137 -20.33 16.02 -8.15
CA SER A 137 -21.23 15.44 -9.14
C SER A 137 -22.59 15.07 -8.55
N ASN A 138 -22.60 14.53 -7.33
CA ASN A 138 -23.83 14.18 -6.63
C ASN A 138 -24.65 15.43 -6.24
N ILE A 139 -23.99 16.50 -5.79
CA ILE A 139 -24.65 17.80 -5.56
C ILE A 139 -25.26 18.35 -6.86
N ALA A 140 -24.53 18.28 -7.98
CA ALA A 140 -25.04 18.75 -9.27
C ALA A 140 -26.31 17.98 -9.71
N LEU A 141 -26.31 16.63 -9.58
CA LEU A 141 -27.49 15.81 -9.87
C LEU A 141 -28.67 16.12 -8.93
N SER A 142 -28.40 16.36 -7.66
CA SER A 142 -29.43 16.71 -6.68
C SER A 142 -30.05 18.05 -6.98
N LEU A 143 -29.25 19.04 -7.36
CA LEU A 143 -29.76 20.34 -7.79
C LEU A 143 -30.61 20.23 -9.07
N LEU A 144 -30.15 19.42 -10.04
CA LEU A 144 -30.92 19.16 -11.26
C LEU A 144 -32.26 18.49 -10.95
N THR A 145 -32.26 17.52 -10.02
CA THR A 145 -33.49 16.83 -9.58
C THR A 145 -34.44 17.79 -8.88
N ILE A 146 -33.98 18.61 -7.94
CA ILE A 146 -34.78 19.62 -7.22
C ILE A 146 -35.35 20.65 -8.20
N ALA A 147 -34.54 21.11 -9.16
CA ALA A 147 -35.01 22.03 -10.20
C ALA A 147 -36.07 21.35 -11.10
N SER A 148 -35.88 20.08 -11.47
CA SER A 148 -36.88 19.30 -12.24
C SER A 148 -38.20 19.14 -11.46
N ILE A 149 -38.15 18.82 -10.16
CA ILE A 149 -39.32 18.70 -9.29
C ILE A 149 -40.03 20.07 -9.17
N ALA A 150 -39.29 21.16 -9.00
CA ALA A 150 -39.87 22.51 -8.94
C ALA A 150 -40.56 22.90 -10.25
N LEU A 151 -39.92 22.63 -11.40
CA LEU A 151 -40.45 22.90 -12.72
C LEU A 151 -41.70 22.08 -13.00
N LEU A 152 -41.73 20.79 -12.62
CA LEU A 152 -42.91 19.92 -12.74
C LEU A 152 -44.08 20.34 -11.82
N GLY A 153 -43.80 21.03 -10.74
CA GLY A 153 -44.81 21.61 -9.87
C GLY A 153 -45.57 22.78 -10.52
N ILE A 154 -44.88 23.50 -11.42
CA ILE A 154 -45.43 24.66 -12.11
C ILE A 154 -45.95 24.30 -13.51
N PHE A 155 -45.19 23.57 -14.23
CA PHE A 155 -45.44 23.19 -15.65
C PHE A 155 -45.60 21.71 -15.79
N HIS A 156 -46.78 21.24 -16.19
CA HIS A 156 -47.07 19.85 -16.56
C HIS A 156 -48.35 19.76 -17.41
N GLN A 157 -48.47 18.72 -18.20
CA GLN A 157 -49.76 18.40 -18.85
C GLN A 157 -50.68 17.72 -17.84
N PRO A 158 -52.00 17.78 -18.06
CA PRO A 158 -52.94 17.11 -17.17
C PRO A 158 -52.71 15.61 -17.12
N LEU A 159 -52.94 15.03 -15.93
CA LEU A 159 -52.85 13.59 -15.76
C LEU A 159 -53.84 12.91 -16.73
N PRO A 160 -53.42 11.93 -17.52
CA PRO A 160 -54.32 11.20 -18.44
C PRO A 160 -55.26 10.30 -17.64
N TRP A 161 -56.37 10.90 -17.18
CA TRP A 161 -57.33 10.30 -16.26
C TRP A 161 -58.69 10.10 -16.97
N ARG A 162 -59.41 9.01 -16.63
CA ARG A 162 -60.78 8.83 -17.06
C ARG A 162 -61.72 9.61 -16.12
N GLY A 163 -62.39 10.62 -16.64
CA GLY A 163 -63.25 11.52 -15.88
C GLY A 163 -62.53 12.84 -15.48
N PRO A 164 -63.12 13.65 -14.62
CA PRO A 164 -62.52 14.90 -14.18
C PRO A 164 -61.15 14.57 -13.49
N PRO A 165 -60.04 15.25 -13.88
CA PRO A 165 -58.77 15.03 -13.26
C PRO A 165 -58.83 15.28 -11.77
N PRO A 166 -58.08 14.55 -10.91
CA PRO A 166 -58.08 14.80 -9.48
C PRO A 166 -57.53 16.20 -9.20
N ASP A 167 -58.36 17.03 -8.64
CA ASP A 167 -57.97 18.39 -8.21
C ASP A 167 -57.37 18.31 -6.82
N LEU A 168 -56.03 18.35 -6.75
CA LEU A 168 -55.30 18.30 -5.50
C LEU A 168 -55.12 19.74 -4.97
N PRO A 169 -55.43 19.99 -3.69
CA PRO A 169 -55.18 21.29 -3.05
C PRO A 169 -53.73 21.74 -3.22
N GLU A 170 -53.51 23.05 -3.38
CA GLU A 170 -52.16 23.61 -3.53
C GLU A 170 -51.22 23.24 -2.37
N ILE A 171 -51.75 23.20 -1.17
CA ILE A 171 -51.00 22.80 0.03
C ILE A 171 -50.52 21.34 -0.08
N TYR A 172 -51.29 20.44 -0.71
CA TYR A 172 -50.88 19.05 -0.93
C TYR A 172 -49.75 18.99 -1.96
N ARG A 173 -49.84 19.73 -3.07
CA ARG A 173 -48.77 19.81 -4.08
C ARG A 173 -47.49 20.39 -3.51
N ALA A 174 -47.57 21.43 -2.68
CA ALA A 174 -46.46 22.01 -1.95
C ALA A 174 -45.84 20.99 -0.97
N GLY A 175 -46.69 20.20 -0.29
CA GLY A 175 -46.21 19.10 0.58
C GLY A 175 -45.44 18.01 -0.18
N VAL A 176 -45.94 17.57 -1.35
CA VAL A 176 -45.24 16.62 -2.21
C VAL A 176 -43.90 17.19 -2.68
N TRP A 177 -43.88 18.44 -3.14
CA TRP A 177 -42.64 19.12 -3.54
C TRP A 177 -41.61 19.16 -2.39
N ALA A 178 -42.05 19.59 -1.21
CA ALA A 178 -41.19 19.68 -0.03
C ALA A 178 -40.68 18.31 0.41
N GLY A 179 -41.54 17.27 0.40
CA GLY A 179 -41.18 15.90 0.73
C GLY A 179 -40.14 15.31 -0.22
N LEU A 180 -40.32 15.50 -1.52
CA LEU A 180 -39.36 15.02 -2.54
C LEU A 180 -38.04 15.78 -2.43
N THR A 181 -38.08 17.10 -2.21
CA THR A 181 -36.86 17.91 -2.03
C THR A 181 -36.08 17.45 -0.81
N LEU A 182 -36.74 17.30 0.34
CA LEU A 182 -36.10 16.82 1.56
C LEU A 182 -35.53 15.41 1.40
N THR A 183 -36.27 14.50 0.76
CA THR A 183 -35.81 13.14 0.48
C THR A 183 -34.60 13.17 -0.42
N THR A 184 -34.57 14.02 -1.47
CA THR A 184 -33.39 14.19 -2.33
C THR A 184 -32.16 14.60 -1.53
N LEU A 185 -32.30 15.59 -0.65
CA LEU A 185 -31.22 16.07 0.22
C LEU A 185 -30.72 14.97 1.18
N LEU A 186 -31.65 14.24 1.79
CA LEU A 186 -31.31 13.12 2.69
C LEU A 186 -30.57 12.01 1.97
N ILE A 187 -31.07 11.58 0.80
CA ILE A 187 -30.41 10.55 -0.02
C ILE A 187 -29.00 11.00 -0.43
N THR A 188 -28.86 12.26 -0.84
CA THR A 188 -27.58 12.83 -1.27
C THR A 188 -26.58 12.82 -0.13
N LEU A 189 -26.96 13.36 1.02
CA LEU A 189 -26.04 13.49 2.16
C LEU A 189 -25.71 12.14 2.78
N TYR A 190 -26.74 11.35 3.11
CA TYR A 190 -26.57 10.08 3.81
C TYR A 190 -25.94 9.01 2.90
N GLY A 191 -26.41 8.91 1.66
CA GLY A 191 -25.89 7.95 0.70
C GLY A 191 -24.42 8.20 0.38
N TRP A 192 -24.04 9.48 0.17
CA TRP A 192 -22.63 9.85 -0.04
C TRP A 192 -21.78 9.50 1.19
N ARG A 193 -22.25 9.85 2.39
CA ARG A 193 -21.52 9.57 3.63
C ARG A 193 -21.28 8.08 3.84
N LEU A 194 -22.33 7.28 3.63
CA LEU A 194 -22.23 5.81 3.74
C LEU A 194 -21.27 5.23 2.71
N ALA A 195 -21.32 5.73 1.46
CA ALA A 195 -20.40 5.31 0.42
C ALA A 195 -18.95 5.67 0.72
N GLU A 196 -18.72 6.85 1.33
CA GLU A 196 -17.37 7.27 1.73
C GLU A 196 -16.81 6.43 2.88
N GLU A 197 -17.63 6.14 3.90
CA GLU A 197 -17.25 5.23 4.99
C GLU A 197 -16.91 3.83 4.46
N ALA A 198 -17.70 3.31 3.51
CA ALA A 198 -17.44 2.02 2.88
C ALA A 198 -16.13 2.01 2.06
N ARG A 199 -15.80 3.11 1.36
CA ARG A 199 -14.53 3.26 0.63
C ARG A 199 -13.34 3.27 1.61
N GLN A 200 -13.40 4.08 2.66
CA GLN A 200 -12.33 4.15 3.68
C GLN A 200 -12.10 2.79 4.33
N MET A 201 -13.17 2.04 4.64
CA MET A 201 -13.05 0.70 5.20
C MET A 201 -12.41 -0.29 4.22
N ALA A 202 -12.77 -0.22 2.92
CA ALA A 202 -12.17 -1.05 1.88
C ALA A 202 -10.68 -0.74 1.68
N ASP A 203 -10.29 0.54 1.70
CA ASP A 203 -8.90 0.97 1.58
C ASP A 203 -8.06 0.54 2.80
N ALA A 204 -8.61 0.69 4.02
CA ALA A 204 -7.95 0.21 5.24
C ALA A 204 -7.75 -1.32 5.23
N LEU A 205 -8.75 -2.08 4.78
CA LEU A 205 -8.64 -3.53 4.64
C LEU A 205 -7.58 -3.93 3.62
N ALA A 206 -7.55 -3.26 2.46
CA ALA A 206 -6.54 -3.51 1.44
C ALA A 206 -5.12 -3.22 1.94
N ALA A 207 -4.92 -2.12 2.68
CA ALA A 207 -3.64 -1.78 3.29
C ALA A 207 -3.21 -2.83 4.34
N ALA A 208 -4.12 -3.28 5.21
CA ALA A 208 -3.85 -4.33 6.20
C ALA A 208 -3.48 -5.66 5.53
N GLN A 209 -4.18 -6.07 4.47
CA GLN A 209 -3.86 -7.28 3.71
C GLN A 209 -2.48 -7.19 3.03
N ALA A 210 -2.13 -6.04 2.47
CA ALA A 210 -0.82 -5.82 1.86
C ALA A 210 0.31 -5.90 2.91
N ALA A 211 0.12 -5.32 4.09
CA ALA A 211 1.07 -5.40 5.20
C ALA A 211 1.26 -6.85 5.68
N LEU A 212 0.17 -7.60 5.88
CA LEU A 212 0.22 -9.01 6.28
C LEU A 212 0.93 -9.89 5.24
N ALA A 213 0.62 -9.68 3.95
CA ALA A 213 1.28 -10.41 2.87
C ALA A 213 2.79 -10.13 2.81
N ARG A 214 3.22 -8.89 3.11
CA ARG A 214 4.63 -8.53 3.21
C ARG A 214 5.30 -9.25 4.39
N GLU A 215 4.67 -9.23 5.56
CA GLU A 215 5.18 -9.90 6.76
C GLU A 215 5.33 -11.42 6.53
N GLN A 216 4.34 -12.07 5.93
CA GLN A 216 4.39 -13.50 5.59
C GLN A 216 5.53 -13.82 4.63
N ARG A 217 5.78 -12.98 3.62
CA ARG A 217 6.91 -13.17 2.68
C ARG A 217 8.25 -13.04 3.39
N LEU A 218 8.39 -12.07 4.30
CA LEU A 218 9.61 -11.88 5.09
C LEU A 218 9.85 -13.06 6.04
N SER A 219 8.82 -13.54 6.72
CA SER A 219 8.90 -14.71 7.59
C SER A 219 9.29 -15.98 6.81
N ALA A 220 8.67 -16.22 5.66
CA ALA A 220 9.01 -17.35 4.80
C ALA A 220 10.47 -17.29 4.28
N LEU A 221 10.93 -16.09 3.92
CA LEU A 221 12.32 -15.87 3.48
C LEU A 221 13.31 -16.15 4.62
N GLY A 222 12.98 -15.70 5.84
CA GLY A 222 13.79 -15.97 7.04
C GLY A 222 13.89 -17.47 7.35
N ALA A 223 12.77 -18.19 7.29
CA ALA A 223 12.74 -19.64 7.51
C ALA A 223 13.57 -20.41 6.45
N LEU A 224 13.45 -20.02 5.17
CA LEU A 224 14.24 -20.59 4.08
C LEU A 224 15.74 -20.33 4.24
N ALA A 225 16.12 -19.11 4.66
CA ALA A 225 17.51 -18.76 4.89
C ALA A 225 18.12 -19.58 6.05
N ALA A 226 17.37 -19.75 7.14
CA ALA A 226 17.80 -20.57 8.28
C ALA A 226 17.96 -22.05 7.91
N ALA A 227 17.01 -22.63 7.17
CA ALA A 227 17.07 -24.00 6.70
C ALA A 227 18.26 -24.22 5.74
N ALA A 228 18.45 -23.30 4.78
CA ALA A 228 19.56 -23.37 3.84
C ALA A 228 20.92 -23.25 4.55
N ALA A 229 21.04 -22.37 5.55
CA ALA A 229 22.26 -22.22 6.34
C ALA A 229 22.59 -23.49 7.15
N HIS A 230 21.56 -24.14 7.70
CA HIS A 230 21.74 -25.41 8.42
C HIS A 230 22.20 -26.55 7.49
N GLU A 231 21.54 -26.71 6.34
CA GLU A 231 21.87 -27.76 5.38
C GLU A 231 23.24 -27.55 4.69
N LEU A 232 23.61 -26.29 4.42
CA LEU A 232 24.94 -25.98 3.84
C LEU A 232 26.06 -25.97 4.89
N GLY A 233 25.77 -25.72 6.14
CA GLY A 233 26.75 -25.71 7.22
C GLY A 233 27.41 -27.06 7.45
N SER A 234 26.67 -28.16 7.31
CA SER A 234 27.18 -29.53 7.47
C SER A 234 28.25 -29.89 6.42
N PRO A 235 28.01 -29.80 5.09
CA PRO A 235 29.03 -30.12 4.08
C PRO A 235 30.23 -29.16 4.14
N LEU A 236 30.04 -27.88 4.40
CA LEU A 236 31.13 -26.92 4.56
C LEU A 236 32.02 -27.22 5.76
N SER A 237 31.44 -27.70 6.87
CA SER A 237 32.23 -28.13 8.01
C SER A 237 33.12 -29.32 7.66
N THR A 238 32.63 -30.27 6.86
CA THR A 238 33.41 -31.41 6.36
C THR A 238 34.54 -30.95 5.45
N ILE A 239 34.28 -30.03 4.51
CA ILE A 239 35.28 -29.43 3.63
C ILE A 239 36.36 -28.72 4.45
N ALA A 240 35.98 -27.93 5.46
CA ALA A 240 36.94 -27.20 6.30
C ALA A 240 37.84 -28.14 7.13
N VAL A 241 37.34 -29.30 7.56
CA VAL A 241 38.16 -30.32 8.24
C VAL A 241 39.15 -30.90 7.27
N ILE A 242 38.72 -31.36 6.10
CA ILE A 242 39.58 -31.99 5.09
C ILE A 242 40.65 -31.00 4.61
N THR A 243 40.30 -29.76 4.30
CA THR A 243 41.30 -28.78 3.83
C THR A 243 42.31 -28.41 4.91
N LYS A 244 41.94 -28.39 6.20
CA LYS A 244 42.88 -28.20 7.31
C LYS A 244 43.81 -29.42 7.52
N GLU A 245 43.33 -30.64 7.31
CA GLU A 245 44.16 -31.84 7.32
C GLU A 245 45.16 -31.83 6.15
N MET A 246 44.71 -31.52 4.93
CA MET A 246 45.59 -31.37 3.77
C MET A 246 46.69 -30.33 4.02
N LEU A 247 46.39 -29.19 4.64
CA LEU A 247 47.37 -28.15 4.95
C LEU A 247 48.43 -28.63 5.96
N ARG A 248 48.09 -29.58 6.83
CA ARG A 248 49.07 -30.18 7.79
C ARG A 248 49.98 -31.20 7.14
N GLU A 249 49.53 -31.88 6.06
CA GLU A 249 50.28 -32.92 5.36
C GLU A 249 51.19 -32.37 4.26
N VAL A 250 50.87 -31.17 3.72
CA VAL A 250 51.67 -30.53 2.67
C VAL A 250 52.92 -29.87 3.24
N GLU A 251 54.10 -30.17 2.72
CA GLU A 251 55.37 -29.59 3.15
C GLU A 251 55.46 -28.08 2.87
N PRO A 252 56.24 -27.30 3.65
CA PRO A 252 56.34 -25.85 3.51
C PRO A 252 56.76 -25.35 2.12
N ASP A 253 57.54 -26.12 1.39
CA ASP A 253 58.07 -25.78 0.07
C ASP A 253 57.29 -26.42 -1.09
N ASP A 254 56.18 -27.09 -0.83
CA ASP A 254 55.36 -27.75 -1.86
C ASP A 254 54.56 -26.68 -2.66
N PRO A 255 54.58 -26.73 -4.01
CA PRO A 255 53.82 -25.83 -4.86
C PRO A 255 52.29 -25.84 -4.60
N LEU A 256 51.76 -26.95 -4.05
CA LEU A 256 50.31 -27.07 -3.72
C LEU A 256 49.91 -26.35 -2.43
N ARG A 257 50.88 -25.89 -1.62
CA ARG A 257 50.59 -25.28 -0.34
C ARG A 257 49.75 -23.99 -0.46
N GLU A 258 50.09 -23.16 -1.42
CA GLU A 258 49.37 -21.90 -1.66
C GLU A 258 47.90 -22.15 -2.06
N ASP A 259 47.63 -23.16 -2.88
CA ASP A 259 46.30 -23.58 -3.28
C ASP A 259 45.47 -24.11 -2.09
N VAL A 260 46.12 -24.90 -1.21
CA VAL A 260 45.44 -25.44 -0.02
C VAL A 260 45.17 -24.35 1.01
N GLU A 261 46.07 -23.38 1.20
CA GLU A 261 45.83 -22.21 2.05
C GLU A 261 44.65 -21.37 1.56
N LEU A 262 44.53 -21.17 0.24
CA LEU A 262 43.42 -20.50 -0.39
C LEU A 262 42.08 -21.25 -0.15
N LEU A 263 42.08 -22.58 -0.29
CA LEU A 263 40.89 -23.42 -0.02
C LEU A 263 40.44 -23.34 1.44
N VAL A 264 41.36 -23.32 2.40
CA VAL A 264 41.05 -23.12 3.82
C VAL A 264 40.42 -21.78 4.04
N ALA A 265 41.01 -20.70 3.50
CA ALA A 265 40.51 -19.32 3.65
C ALA A 265 39.12 -19.19 3.07
N GLU A 266 38.85 -19.76 1.89
CA GLU A 266 37.53 -19.65 1.23
C GLU A 266 36.46 -20.50 1.93
N SER A 267 36.83 -21.69 2.46
CA SER A 267 35.94 -22.50 3.27
C SER A 267 35.53 -21.81 4.57
N ASP A 268 36.47 -21.17 5.28
CA ASP A 268 36.18 -20.40 6.49
C ASP A 268 35.36 -19.15 6.17
N ARG A 269 35.56 -18.51 5.02
CA ARG A 269 34.76 -17.40 4.51
C ARG A 269 33.32 -17.83 4.24
N CYS A 270 33.08 -18.93 3.55
CA CYS A 270 31.75 -19.48 3.28
C CYS A 270 30.99 -19.78 4.60
N ARG A 271 31.68 -20.37 5.59
CA ARG A 271 31.12 -20.63 6.91
C ARG A 271 30.69 -19.32 7.63
N ALA A 272 31.54 -18.30 7.56
CA ALA A 272 31.23 -16.99 8.15
C ALA A 272 30.00 -16.33 7.48
N ILE A 273 29.83 -16.49 6.16
CA ILE A 273 28.66 -15.98 5.44
C ILE A 273 27.39 -16.73 5.88
N LEU A 274 27.44 -18.05 5.98
CA LEU A 274 26.30 -18.87 6.41
C LEU A 274 25.93 -18.62 7.87
N ALA A 275 26.90 -18.46 8.76
CA ALA A 275 26.66 -18.09 10.15
C ALA A 275 25.94 -16.74 10.31
N ARG A 276 26.16 -15.80 9.37
CA ARG A 276 25.42 -14.52 9.34
C ARG A 276 23.98 -14.65 8.83
N LEU A 277 23.66 -15.70 8.09
CA LEU A 277 22.31 -16.00 7.58
C LEU A 277 21.51 -16.84 8.57
N SER A 278 22.15 -17.69 9.36
CA SER A 278 21.53 -18.46 10.43
C SER A 278 21.49 -17.61 11.70
N VAL A 279 20.33 -17.08 12.03
CA VAL A 279 20.06 -16.67 13.41
C VAL A 279 19.91 -17.97 14.21
N ASP A 280 20.99 -18.45 14.80
CA ASP A 280 20.95 -19.62 15.69
C ASP A 280 20.40 -19.14 17.05
N PRO A 281 19.15 -19.51 17.41
CA PRO A 281 18.60 -19.16 18.72
C PRO A 281 19.20 -20.00 19.87
N THR A 282 20.15 -20.90 19.56
CA THR A 282 20.73 -21.87 20.53
C THR A 282 22.12 -21.51 21.03
N GLY A 283 22.63 -20.28 20.77
CA GLY A 283 23.77 -19.76 21.52
C GLY A 283 23.42 -19.72 23.02
N ASP A 284 24.30 -20.24 23.86
CA ASP A 284 24.19 -20.46 25.29
C ASP A 284 23.09 -19.64 26.01
N VAL A 285 21.95 -20.29 26.27
CA VAL A 285 20.70 -19.67 26.78
C VAL A 285 20.89 -19.00 28.15
N SER A 286 21.99 -19.30 28.87
CA SER A 286 22.26 -18.71 30.19
C SER A 286 22.74 -17.26 30.14
N ASP A 287 23.32 -16.80 29.03
CA ASP A 287 23.87 -15.43 28.88
C ASP A 287 22.96 -14.49 28.07
N ALA A 288 21.99 -15.04 27.37
CA ALA A 288 21.13 -14.34 26.39
C ALA A 288 20.10 -13.38 27.01
N TYR A 289 19.82 -13.47 28.31
CA TYR A 289 18.82 -12.65 28.99
C TYR A 289 19.39 -11.84 30.16
N THR A 290 20.70 -11.64 30.19
CA THR A 290 21.34 -10.83 31.20
C THR A 290 20.99 -9.34 31.01
N LEU A 291 20.61 -8.66 32.08
CA LEU A 291 20.38 -7.21 32.08
C LEU A 291 21.71 -6.46 32.08
N VAL A 292 21.97 -5.68 31.05
CA VAL A 292 23.24 -4.96 30.84
C VAL A 292 22.94 -3.49 30.55
N PRO A 293 23.75 -2.54 31.01
CA PRO A 293 23.67 -1.14 30.59
C PRO A 293 23.78 -1.02 29.06
N LEU A 294 22.91 -0.23 28.44
CA LEU A 294 22.85 -0.07 26.99
C LEU A 294 24.22 0.26 26.36
N PRO A 295 25.06 1.20 26.90
CA PRO A 295 26.37 1.45 26.33
C PRO A 295 27.28 0.22 26.30
N ALA A 296 27.29 -0.58 27.38
CA ALA A 296 28.11 -1.80 27.46
C ALA A 296 27.65 -2.87 26.46
N LEU A 297 26.33 -2.96 26.24
CA LEU A 297 25.76 -3.85 25.21
C LEU A 297 26.22 -3.45 23.80
N ILE A 298 26.22 -2.13 23.51
CA ILE A 298 26.63 -1.60 22.20
C ILE A 298 28.15 -1.79 21.98
N GLU A 299 28.96 -1.54 23.00
CA GLU A 299 30.38 -1.83 22.91
C GLU A 299 30.68 -3.31 22.65
N ALA A 300 29.97 -4.21 23.33
CA ALA A 300 30.10 -5.66 23.12
C ALA A 300 29.71 -6.05 21.69
N ALA A 301 28.63 -5.47 21.14
CA ALA A 301 28.19 -5.72 19.77
C ALA A 301 29.22 -5.24 18.73
N ALA A 302 29.91 -4.15 19.00
CA ALA A 302 30.90 -3.56 18.09
C ALA A 302 32.27 -4.23 18.15
N GLN A 303 32.61 -4.89 19.26
CA GLN A 303 33.96 -5.44 19.50
C GLN A 303 34.44 -6.44 18.44
N SER A 304 33.54 -7.26 17.91
CA SER A 304 33.84 -8.26 16.89
C SER A 304 34.22 -7.67 15.53
N TYR A 305 34.03 -6.37 15.34
CA TYR A 305 34.24 -5.69 14.06
C TYR A 305 35.38 -4.67 14.08
N LYS A 306 36.15 -4.59 15.18
CA LYS A 306 37.34 -3.72 15.28
C LYS A 306 38.37 -4.15 14.21
N ARG A 307 38.90 -3.14 13.51
CA ARG A 307 40.03 -3.27 12.57
C ARG A 307 41.12 -2.31 12.98
N ASP A 308 42.38 -2.71 12.85
CA ASP A 308 43.53 -1.88 13.24
C ASP A 308 43.62 -0.56 12.48
N SER A 309 42.97 -0.47 11.30
CA SER A 309 42.99 0.71 10.42
C SER A 309 41.87 1.72 10.70
N ILE A 310 40.84 1.38 11.48
CA ILE A 310 39.65 2.22 11.72
C ILE A 310 39.43 2.39 13.22
N ALA A 311 39.45 3.64 13.69
CA ALA A 311 39.14 3.99 15.09
C ALA A 311 37.62 3.91 15.33
N ILE A 312 37.20 3.21 16.40
CA ILE A 312 35.81 3.23 16.86
C ILE A 312 35.79 4.00 18.17
N VAL A 313 35.15 5.17 18.15
CA VAL A 313 34.97 6.06 19.31
C VAL A 313 33.60 5.85 19.90
N PHE A 314 33.53 5.61 21.20
CA PHE A 314 32.27 5.45 21.94
C PHE A 314 32.01 6.68 22.81
N GLU A 315 30.82 7.25 22.66
CA GLU A 315 30.30 8.31 23.50
C GLU A 315 29.00 7.85 24.15
N ALA A 316 28.82 8.12 25.45
CA ALA A 316 27.60 7.76 26.15
C ALA A 316 27.22 8.84 27.15
N GLY A 317 25.96 9.27 27.15
CA GLY A 317 25.50 10.27 28.11
C GLY A 317 24.01 10.60 28.03
N PRO A 318 23.47 11.15 29.14
CA PRO A 318 22.11 11.66 29.17
C PRO A 318 21.96 12.94 28.33
N VAL A 319 20.77 13.19 27.80
CA VAL A 319 20.43 14.38 27.00
C VAL A 319 19.21 15.08 27.59
N GLY A 320 19.32 16.40 27.82
CA GLY A 320 18.25 17.26 28.32
C GLY A 320 18.16 17.33 29.85
N GLU A 321 17.42 18.35 30.31
CA GLU A 321 17.16 18.55 31.76
C GLU A 321 16.20 17.44 32.26
N GLY A 322 16.59 16.76 33.38
CA GLY A 322 15.81 15.68 33.98
C GLY A 322 16.06 14.27 33.39
N ALA A 323 17.03 14.12 32.49
CA ALA A 323 17.44 12.79 32.04
C ALA A 323 18.10 12.00 33.18
N PRO A 324 17.83 10.67 33.31
CA PRO A 324 18.49 9.85 34.34
C PRO A 324 20.01 9.85 34.20
N ALA A 325 20.73 10.06 35.31
CA ALA A 325 22.20 10.03 35.30
C ALA A 325 22.75 8.62 35.01
N THR A 326 21.98 7.59 35.32
CA THR A 326 22.33 6.18 35.04
C THR A 326 21.87 5.76 33.64
N ALA A 327 22.72 5.03 32.92
CA ALA A 327 22.37 4.47 31.64
C ALA A 327 21.20 3.49 31.75
N PRO A 328 20.30 3.46 30.76
CA PRO A 328 19.19 2.48 30.73
C PRO A 328 19.73 1.06 30.66
N ILE A 329 19.09 0.18 31.40
CA ILE A 329 19.41 -1.25 31.43
C ILE A 329 18.58 -1.95 30.37
N GLN A 330 19.22 -2.78 29.57
CA GLN A 330 18.62 -3.50 28.45
C GLN A 330 18.89 -5.01 28.57
N VAL A 331 17.95 -5.81 28.08
CA VAL A 331 18.17 -7.24 27.91
C VAL A 331 19.20 -7.47 26.80
N ARG A 332 20.22 -8.28 27.06
CA ARG A 332 21.18 -8.70 26.04
C ARG A 332 20.48 -9.64 25.07
N SER A 333 19.76 -9.11 24.08
CA SER A 333 19.09 -9.91 23.07
C SER A 333 20.01 -10.17 21.86
N PRO A 334 19.97 -11.36 21.27
CA PRO A 334 20.67 -11.67 20.04
C PRO A 334 20.32 -10.70 18.90
N GLU A 335 19.07 -10.24 18.84
CA GLU A 335 18.59 -9.30 17.82
C GLU A 335 19.30 -7.95 17.92
N ILE A 336 19.48 -7.42 19.13
CA ILE A 336 20.20 -6.14 19.34
C ILE A 336 21.67 -6.32 19.01
N MET A 337 22.30 -7.38 19.51
CA MET A 337 23.72 -7.68 19.26
C MET A 337 24.03 -7.80 17.77
N GLN A 338 23.23 -8.58 17.03
CA GLN A 338 23.42 -8.80 15.60
C GLN A 338 23.00 -7.58 14.78
N GLY A 339 21.89 -6.92 15.14
CA GLY A 339 21.40 -5.72 14.45
C GLY A 339 22.42 -4.57 14.52
N ILE A 340 22.91 -4.23 15.72
CA ILE A 340 23.95 -3.21 15.93
C ILE A 340 25.27 -3.65 15.28
N GLY A 341 25.66 -4.91 15.45
CA GLY A 341 26.85 -5.47 14.81
C GLY A 341 26.86 -5.29 13.28
N ASN A 342 25.75 -5.53 12.62
CA ASN A 342 25.60 -5.32 11.17
C ASN A 342 25.71 -3.84 10.77
N ILE A 343 25.17 -2.91 11.58
CA ILE A 343 25.32 -1.47 11.33
C ILE A 343 26.78 -1.06 11.47
N VAL A 344 27.44 -1.47 12.56
CA VAL A 344 28.87 -1.17 12.82
C VAL A 344 29.75 -1.80 11.72
N HIS A 345 29.52 -3.05 11.33
CA HIS A 345 30.23 -3.69 10.24
C HIS A 345 30.12 -2.91 8.92
N ASN A 346 28.92 -2.40 8.62
CA ASN A 346 28.69 -1.57 7.45
C ASN A 346 29.48 -0.26 7.57
N ALA A 347 29.42 0.43 8.72
CA ALA A 347 30.17 1.64 8.96
C ALA A 347 31.68 1.41 8.82
N VAL A 348 32.25 0.34 9.40
CA VAL A 348 33.69 -0.04 9.27
C VAL A 348 34.08 -0.29 7.81
N SER A 349 33.17 -0.81 7.00
CA SER A 349 33.42 -1.11 5.58
C SER A 349 33.50 0.13 4.69
N PHE A 350 32.89 1.24 5.10
CA PHE A 350 32.82 2.50 4.34
C PHE A 350 33.60 3.65 4.97
N ALA A 351 33.96 3.55 6.26
CA ALA A 351 34.75 4.56 6.96
C ALA A 351 36.15 4.73 6.33
N ARG A 352 36.65 5.96 6.38
CA ARG A 352 38.01 6.29 5.99
C ARG A 352 39.00 6.16 7.14
N ARG A 353 38.63 6.61 8.34
CA ARG A 353 39.52 6.65 9.53
C ARG A 353 38.78 6.36 10.83
N GLU A 354 37.54 6.85 10.97
CA GLU A 354 36.88 6.92 12.26
C GLU A 354 35.37 6.63 12.15
N ILE A 355 34.87 5.93 13.17
CA ILE A 355 33.44 5.71 13.40
C ILE A 355 33.11 6.22 14.78
N LEU A 356 32.03 7.01 14.89
CA LEU A 356 31.48 7.46 16.16
C LEU A 356 30.22 6.62 16.47
N VAL A 357 30.21 5.99 17.64
CA VAL A 357 29.06 5.27 18.19
C VAL A 357 28.59 6.03 19.44
N ALA A 358 27.54 6.84 19.28
CA ALA A 358 26.99 7.67 20.34
C ALA A 358 25.73 7.01 20.94
N THR A 359 25.73 6.76 22.24
CA THR A 359 24.57 6.28 22.99
C THR A 359 23.99 7.40 23.83
N ARG A 360 22.80 7.84 23.56
CA ARG A 360 22.09 8.93 24.21
C ARG A 360 20.78 8.49 24.80
N TRP A 361 20.36 9.07 25.93
CA TRP A 361 19.07 8.73 26.54
C TRP A 361 18.42 9.90 27.24
N THR A 362 17.09 9.85 27.30
CA THR A 362 16.24 10.74 28.11
C THR A 362 15.36 9.90 29.04
N SER A 363 14.39 10.50 29.71
CA SER A 363 13.35 9.77 30.44
C SER A 363 12.39 9.00 29.50
N GLU A 364 12.27 9.40 28.23
CA GLU A 364 11.26 8.90 27.29
C GLU A 364 11.82 7.92 26.26
N TRP A 365 13.08 8.07 25.87
CA TRP A 365 13.70 7.27 24.81
C TRP A 365 15.20 7.05 25.04
N SER A 366 15.72 6.03 24.38
CA SER A 366 17.15 5.73 24.27
C SER A 366 17.51 5.59 22.80
N GLU A 367 18.66 6.16 22.40
CA GLU A 367 19.11 6.21 21.01
C GLU A 367 20.58 5.79 20.91
N VAL A 368 20.86 5.00 19.88
CA VAL A 368 22.20 4.67 19.45
C VAL A 368 22.40 5.22 18.05
N GLU A 369 23.33 6.11 17.88
CA GLU A 369 23.72 6.65 16.58
C GLU A 369 25.10 6.10 16.21
N VAL A 370 25.19 5.44 15.04
CA VAL A 370 26.45 4.98 14.45
C VAL A 370 26.70 5.84 13.23
N SER A 371 27.80 6.58 13.23
CA SER A 371 28.17 7.45 12.11
C SER A 371 29.61 7.24 11.69
N ASP A 372 29.88 7.31 10.38
CA ASP A 372 31.21 7.16 9.77
C ASP A 372 31.70 8.46 9.10
N ASP A 373 32.95 8.47 8.69
CA ASP A 373 33.58 9.54 7.91
C ASP A 373 33.72 9.18 6.41
N GLY A 374 32.91 8.26 5.92
CA GLY A 374 32.92 7.77 4.56
C GLY A 374 32.19 8.68 3.55
N PRO A 375 31.76 8.13 2.41
CA PRO A 375 31.08 8.93 1.36
C PRO A 375 29.63 9.27 1.69
N GLY A 376 29.01 8.59 2.69
CA GLY A 376 27.58 8.72 2.97
C GLY A 376 26.69 7.97 1.98
N PHE A 377 25.37 8.13 2.16
CA PHE A 377 24.35 7.56 1.28
C PHE A 377 23.94 8.54 0.20
N SER A 378 23.78 8.09 -1.05
CA SER A 378 23.16 8.90 -2.10
C SER A 378 21.66 9.09 -1.82
N GLN A 379 21.08 10.21 -2.29
CA GLN A 379 19.66 10.50 -2.08
C GLN A 379 18.75 9.39 -2.65
N ALA A 380 19.08 8.84 -3.80
CA ALA A 380 18.34 7.74 -4.41
C ALA A 380 18.39 6.45 -3.58
N LEU A 381 19.48 6.24 -2.82
CA LEU A 381 19.65 5.06 -1.98
C LEU A 381 18.88 5.20 -0.65
N LEU A 382 18.76 6.42 -0.09
CA LEU A 382 18.09 6.66 1.17
C LEU A 382 16.62 6.21 1.16
N ASP A 383 15.93 6.39 0.03
CA ASP A 383 14.52 6.01 -0.14
C ASP A 383 14.32 4.47 -0.21
N GLU A 384 15.38 3.73 -0.52
CA GLU A 384 15.35 2.28 -0.72
C GLU A 384 16.07 1.51 0.40
N LEU A 385 16.82 2.19 1.29
CA LEU A 385 17.55 1.56 2.39
C LEU A 385 16.62 0.79 3.33
N GLY A 386 17.04 -0.42 3.67
CA GLY A 386 16.25 -1.33 4.49
C GLY A 386 15.29 -2.22 3.68
N THR A 387 15.39 -2.22 2.34
CA THR A 387 14.81 -3.27 1.48
C THR A 387 15.87 -4.32 1.15
N PRO A 388 15.49 -5.60 0.95
CA PRO A 388 16.45 -6.66 0.65
C PRO A 388 17.12 -6.47 -0.71
N PHE A 389 18.39 -6.88 -0.82
CA PHE A 389 19.21 -6.89 -2.04
C PHE A 389 19.63 -5.52 -2.62
N ILE A 390 19.57 -4.46 -1.83
CA ILE A 390 20.07 -3.13 -2.23
C ILE A 390 21.47 -2.93 -1.68
N SER A 391 22.44 -2.75 -2.60
CA SER A 391 23.82 -2.45 -2.28
C SER A 391 24.46 -1.62 -3.41
N THR A 392 25.25 -0.62 -3.05
CA THR A 392 26.09 0.15 -4.00
C THR A 392 27.27 -0.67 -4.55
N ARG A 393 27.55 -1.83 -3.97
CA ARG A 393 28.63 -2.77 -4.36
C ARG A 393 28.08 -4.07 -4.93
N GLN A 394 26.98 -4.02 -5.70
CA GLN A 394 26.51 -5.19 -6.44
C GLN A 394 27.59 -5.63 -7.45
N GLY A 395 28.19 -6.80 -7.20
CA GLY A 395 29.23 -7.36 -8.05
C GLY A 395 30.65 -7.37 -7.45
N GLU A 396 30.89 -6.68 -6.32
CA GLU A 396 32.12 -6.87 -5.54
C GLU A 396 31.95 -8.07 -4.59
N GLU A 397 32.98 -8.91 -4.52
CA GLU A 397 32.96 -10.17 -3.76
C GLU A 397 32.44 -10.02 -2.33
N GLY A 398 31.32 -10.66 -2.04
CA GLY A 398 30.79 -10.86 -0.69
C GLY A 398 29.72 -9.86 -0.18
N HIS A 399 29.24 -8.91 -1.00
CA HIS A 399 28.25 -7.90 -0.57
C HIS A 399 26.87 -8.13 -1.21
N MET A 400 26.04 -9.00 -0.61
CA MET A 400 24.69 -9.32 -1.08
C MET A 400 23.62 -8.24 -0.80
N GLY A 401 23.96 -7.11 -0.20
CA GLY A 401 23.00 -6.07 0.15
C GLY A 401 21.99 -6.46 1.24
N LEU A 402 22.24 -7.51 1.99
CA LEU A 402 21.33 -8.02 3.03
C LEU A 402 21.61 -7.46 4.43
N GLY A 403 22.82 -6.96 4.71
CA GLY A 403 23.25 -6.57 6.06
C GLY A 403 22.39 -5.46 6.68
N VAL A 404 22.10 -4.41 5.91
CA VAL A 404 21.28 -3.27 6.36
C VAL A 404 19.82 -3.68 6.54
N PHE A 405 19.30 -4.52 5.66
CA PHE A 405 17.94 -5.09 5.76
C PHE A 405 17.79 -5.97 7.01
N ILE A 406 18.75 -6.86 7.27
CA ILE A 406 18.76 -7.72 8.46
C ILE A 406 18.85 -6.88 9.73
N ALA A 407 19.74 -5.88 9.76
CA ALA A 407 19.87 -4.97 10.90
C ALA A 407 18.57 -4.26 11.23
N LYS A 408 17.93 -3.66 10.21
CA LYS A 408 16.64 -2.98 10.37
C LYS A 408 15.57 -3.93 10.90
N THR A 409 15.42 -5.10 10.28
CA THR A 409 14.40 -6.08 10.66
C THR A 409 14.58 -6.59 12.10
N LEU A 410 15.81 -6.90 12.51
CA LEU A 410 16.09 -7.38 13.85
C LEU A 410 15.84 -6.31 14.91
N LEU A 411 16.29 -5.07 14.67
CA LEU A 411 16.13 -3.98 15.62
C LEU A 411 14.67 -3.51 15.75
N GLU A 412 13.93 -3.45 14.64
CA GLU A 412 12.49 -3.12 14.67
C GLU A 412 11.67 -4.18 15.44
N ARG A 413 12.05 -5.45 15.41
CA ARG A 413 11.44 -6.52 16.24
C ARG A 413 11.65 -6.28 17.75
N THR A 414 12.69 -5.57 18.15
CA THR A 414 12.89 -5.17 19.56
C THR A 414 12.13 -3.91 19.96
N GLY A 415 11.28 -3.37 19.09
CA GLY A 415 10.53 -2.15 19.31
C GLY A 415 11.30 -0.86 18.98
N ALA A 416 12.46 -0.96 18.32
CA ALA A 416 13.21 0.20 17.86
C ALA A 416 12.65 0.80 16.57
N THR A 417 12.94 2.09 16.35
CA THR A 417 12.82 2.75 15.06
C THR A 417 14.22 2.97 14.50
N VAL A 418 14.47 2.53 13.25
CA VAL A 418 15.77 2.67 12.57
C VAL A 418 15.66 3.71 11.46
N ILE A 419 16.50 4.75 11.53
CA ILE A 419 16.54 5.87 10.59
C ILE A 419 17.92 5.93 9.94
N PHE A 420 17.94 5.99 8.62
CA PHE A 420 19.16 6.16 7.81
C PHE A 420 19.28 7.59 7.33
N GLY A 421 20.49 8.15 7.38
CA GLY A 421 20.76 9.50 6.95
C GLY A 421 22.25 9.75 6.74
N ASN A 422 22.60 10.99 6.47
CA ASN A 422 23.98 11.45 6.37
C ASN A 422 24.29 12.45 7.48
N ARG A 423 25.57 12.51 7.92
CA ARG A 423 26.03 13.50 8.89
C ARG A 423 25.83 14.92 8.35
N GLN A 424 25.37 15.83 9.21
CA GLN A 424 25.16 17.24 8.84
C GLN A 424 26.46 18.01 8.61
N ALA A 425 27.58 17.57 9.20
CA ALA A 425 28.88 18.19 9.05
C ALA A 425 29.95 17.15 8.71
N GLY A 426 30.75 17.41 7.68
CA GLY A 426 31.95 16.62 7.36
C GLY A 426 31.78 15.42 6.45
N GLY A 427 30.58 15.13 5.95
CA GLY A 427 30.29 13.95 5.13
C GLY A 427 30.22 12.67 5.97
N GLY A 428 29.79 11.54 5.33
CA GLY A 428 29.64 10.24 5.97
C GLY A 428 28.20 9.86 6.24
N ALA A 429 27.96 8.55 6.44
CA ALA A 429 26.65 8.03 6.78
C ALA A 429 26.36 8.13 8.29
N ALA A 430 25.10 8.18 8.65
CA ALA A 430 24.61 8.12 10.02
C ALA A 430 23.39 7.21 10.09
N VAL A 431 23.37 6.26 11.02
CA VAL A 431 22.26 5.38 11.30
C VAL A 431 21.85 5.57 12.76
N SER A 432 20.63 6.02 12.98
CA SER A 432 20.03 6.18 14.31
C SER A 432 19.06 5.04 14.61
N VAL A 433 19.20 4.46 15.79
CA VAL A 433 18.34 3.39 16.31
C VAL A 433 17.77 3.87 17.63
N ARG A 434 16.45 4.09 17.68
CA ARG A 434 15.77 4.68 18.85
C ARG A 434 14.74 3.72 19.42
N TRP A 435 14.80 3.48 20.72
CA TRP A 435 13.81 2.73 21.50
C TRP A 435 13.03 3.66 22.42
N PRO A 436 11.71 3.49 22.58
CA PRO A 436 10.94 4.16 23.63
C PRO A 436 11.27 3.55 25.00
N ASN A 437 11.53 4.37 26.00
CA ASN A 437 11.92 3.93 27.36
C ASN A 437 10.87 3.09 28.11
N PRO A 438 9.53 3.19 27.88
CA PRO A 438 8.57 2.30 28.53
C PRO A 438 8.77 0.81 28.24
N VAL A 439 9.43 0.46 27.14
CA VAL A 439 9.73 -0.92 26.76
C VAL A 439 10.79 -1.55 27.67
N PHE A 440 11.55 -0.74 28.39
CA PHE A 440 12.65 -1.17 29.26
C PHE A 440 12.30 -1.20 30.76
N LYS A 441 11.03 -1.00 31.15
CA LYS A 441 10.62 -1.27 32.52
C LYS A 441 10.49 -2.78 32.68
N ALA A 442 11.50 -3.38 33.34
CA ALA A 442 11.38 -4.73 33.86
C ALA A 442 10.13 -4.81 34.74
N THR A 443 9.15 -5.60 34.34
CA THR A 443 8.06 -6.08 35.18
C THR A 443 8.59 -7.10 36.15
#